data_274b6c1372a1b33aec5621eacb729368
#
_entry.id   274b6c1372a1b33aec5621eacb729368
#
_cell.length_a   1.000
_cell.length_b   1.000
_cell.length_c   1.000
_cell.angle_alpha   90.00
_cell.angle_beta   90.00
_cell.angle_gamma   90.00
#
_symmetry.space_group_name_H-M   'P 1'
#
loop_
_entity.id
_entity.type
_entity.pdbx_description
1 polymer ?
#
loop_
_entity_poly.entity_id
_entity_poly.type
_entity_poly.pdbx_seq_one_letter_code
_entity_poly.pdbx_strand_id
1 'polypeptide(L)'
;LRLDDNPALHAMAQNVESAAFVFIIDERWFAPSVHGFDRMGPHRMRFMVQSVLALEQALLEQGHELVILTGDPATCILEAANMLGCSQVFGQKEHTQEETEAENRIESVISAHWIEGQTLLHPEDLPMSLNDLPEVFSRCRNKVEKGGLKIRPLVHVEQWPIPIQVNALLFTGWLQRCESVLCPPVVPGAMVFEGGALAGRKRLDAYLWDTRLLSRYKETRNGLLGYDYSSKFSPWLAWGCLSARQIHAEVSRYEHEIEA
;
A
#
# COMPACT_ATOMS: atom_id res chain seq x y z
N LEU A 1 1.19 -1.71 -2.36
CA LEU A 1 1.24 -2.51 -3.60
C LEU A 1 1.07 -1.61 -4.83
N ARG A 2 2.05 -0.70 -5.06
CA ARG A 2 2.12 0.22 -6.21
C ARG A 2 3.57 0.51 -6.56
N LEU A 3 3.83 0.90 -7.81
CA LEU A 3 5.15 1.36 -8.26
C LEU A 3 5.26 2.89 -8.19
N ASP A 4 4.20 3.58 -8.55
CA ASP A 4 4.13 5.04 -8.57
C ASP A 4 3.96 5.63 -7.17
N ASP A 5 4.61 6.75 -6.89
CA ASP A 5 4.65 7.40 -5.57
C ASP A 5 4.99 6.44 -4.42
N ASN A 6 6.02 5.63 -4.62
CA ASN A 6 6.52 4.68 -3.62
C ASN A 6 7.89 5.12 -3.11
N PRO A 7 7.98 5.76 -1.93
CA PRO A 7 9.24 6.27 -1.39
C PRO A 7 10.29 5.19 -1.11
N ALA A 8 9.87 3.99 -0.68
CA ALA A 8 10.80 2.89 -0.45
C ALA A 8 11.42 2.41 -1.76
N LEU A 9 10.61 2.27 -2.81
CA LEU A 9 11.07 1.91 -4.14
C LEU A 9 12.00 2.98 -4.73
N HIS A 10 11.64 4.26 -4.56
CA HIS A 10 12.46 5.39 -5.00
C HIS A 10 13.81 5.42 -4.28
N ALA A 11 13.82 5.28 -2.95
CA ALA A 11 15.05 5.23 -2.16
C ALA A 11 15.92 4.02 -2.53
N MET A 12 15.32 2.85 -2.73
CA MET A 12 16.03 1.66 -3.19
C MET A 12 16.73 1.91 -4.53
N ALA A 13 15.99 2.42 -5.52
CA ALA A 13 16.54 2.67 -6.87
C ALA A 13 17.71 3.66 -6.89
N GLN A 14 17.78 4.57 -5.93
CA GLN A 14 18.91 5.52 -5.80
C GLN A 14 20.14 4.94 -5.10
N ASN A 15 20.01 3.81 -4.40
CA ASN A 15 21.05 3.28 -3.51
C ASN A 15 21.60 1.92 -3.93
N VAL A 16 21.01 1.25 -4.95
CA VAL A 16 21.45 -0.08 -5.38
C VAL A 16 21.58 -0.16 -6.91
N GLU A 17 22.53 -0.96 -7.37
CA GLU A 17 22.69 -1.24 -8.81
C GLU A 17 21.72 -2.32 -9.31
N SER A 18 21.41 -3.29 -8.45
CA SER A 18 20.52 -4.41 -8.77
C SER A 18 19.54 -4.71 -7.65
N ALA A 19 18.35 -5.19 -7.99
CA ALA A 19 17.31 -5.50 -7.02
C ALA A 19 16.45 -6.71 -7.42
N ALA A 20 15.88 -7.35 -6.41
CA ALA A 20 14.78 -8.29 -6.54
C ALA A 20 13.59 -7.79 -5.71
N PHE A 21 12.38 -8.10 -6.17
CA PHE A 21 11.16 -7.71 -5.50
C PHE A 21 10.51 -8.90 -4.82
N VAL A 22 10.14 -8.74 -3.55
CA VAL A 22 9.57 -9.79 -2.73
C VAL A 22 8.25 -9.33 -2.13
N PHE A 23 7.23 -10.17 -2.21
CA PHE A 23 6.00 -10.04 -1.45
C PHE A 23 5.84 -11.25 -0.53
N ILE A 24 5.60 -11.02 0.76
CA ILE A 24 5.45 -12.09 1.73
C ILE A 24 3.99 -12.16 2.17
N ILE A 25 3.40 -13.31 1.98
CA ILE A 25 2.11 -13.66 2.53
C ILE A 25 2.37 -14.16 3.96
N ASP A 26 2.16 -13.29 4.93
CA ASP A 26 2.37 -13.62 6.34
C ASP A 26 1.35 -14.68 6.79
N GLU A 27 1.84 -15.82 7.25
CA GLU A 27 0.99 -16.93 7.69
C GLU A 27 0.09 -16.55 8.88
N ARG A 28 0.46 -15.55 9.67
CA ARG A 28 -0.36 -15.02 10.77
C ARG A 28 -1.70 -14.44 10.28
N TRP A 29 -1.81 -14.03 9.03
CA TRP A 29 -3.06 -13.53 8.47
C TRP A 29 -4.14 -14.60 8.38
N PHE A 30 -3.75 -15.87 8.32
CA PHE A 30 -4.66 -17.02 8.23
C PHE A 30 -4.91 -17.69 9.58
N ALA A 31 -4.18 -17.27 10.62
CA ALA A 31 -4.42 -17.75 11.96
C ALA A 31 -5.74 -17.18 12.52
N PRO A 32 -6.50 -17.96 13.31
CA PRO A 32 -7.64 -17.44 14.02
C PRO A 32 -7.23 -16.26 14.92
N SER A 33 -8.08 -15.24 14.98
CA SER A 33 -7.89 -14.15 15.94
C SER A 33 -8.12 -14.67 17.37
N VAL A 34 -7.59 -13.94 18.35
CA VAL A 34 -7.85 -14.20 19.77
C VAL A 34 -9.34 -14.15 20.13
N HIS A 35 -10.15 -13.59 19.27
CA HIS A 35 -11.61 -13.50 19.42
C HIS A 35 -12.41 -14.59 18.67
N GLY A 36 -11.72 -15.57 18.06
CA GLY A 36 -12.35 -16.72 17.41
C GLY A 36 -12.93 -16.46 16.01
N PHE A 37 -12.54 -15.39 15.33
CA PHE A 37 -12.90 -15.14 13.92
C PHE A 37 -11.65 -15.09 13.04
N ASP A 38 -11.82 -15.30 11.74
CA ASP A 38 -10.74 -15.25 10.77
C ASP A 38 -10.19 -13.82 10.63
N ARG A 39 -8.86 -13.67 10.72
CA ARG A 39 -8.18 -12.37 10.54
C ARG A 39 -8.28 -11.88 9.09
N MET A 40 -8.30 -12.81 8.13
CA MET A 40 -8.37 -12.55 6.70
C MET A 40 -9.65 -13.16 6.12
N GLY A 41 -10.71 -12.35 5.96
CA GLY A 41 -11.94 -12.80 5.31
C GLY A 41 -11.79 -12.91 3.78
N PRO A 42 -12.71 -13.63 3.09
CA PRO A 42 -12.58 -13.96 1.67
C PRO A 42 -12.52 -12.73 0.75
N HIS A 43 -13.25 -11.68 1.05
CA HIS A 43 -13.24 -10.43 0.25
C HIS A 43 -11.90 -9.69 0.38
N ARG A 44 -11.33 -9.63 1.60
CA ARG A 44 -10.03 -9.01 1.84
C ARG A 44 -8.92 -9.82 1.16
N MET A 45 -9.00 -11.14 1.24
CA MET A 45 -8.05 -12.04 0.58
C MET A 45 -8.10 -11.88 -0.95
N ARG A 46 -9.29 -11.88 -1.55
CA ARG A 46 -9.44 -11.62 -2.99
C ARG A 46 -8.80 -10.29 -3.40
N PHE A 47 -9.09 -9.22 -2.66
CA PHE A 47 -8.52 -7.90 -2.94
C PHE A 47 -6.99 -7.93 -2.89
N MET A 48 -6.40 -8.58 -1.87
CA MET A 48 -4.96 -8.78 -1.75
C MET A 48 -4.40 -9.51 -2.97
N VAL A 49 -4.97 -10.68 -3.33
CA VAL A 49 -4.50 -11.48 -4.46
C VAL A 49 -4.53 -10.68 -5.76
N GLN A 50 -5.64 -9.99 -6.05
CA GLN A 50 -5.75 -9.12 -7.22
C GLN A 50 -4.70 -8.00 -7.20
N SER A 51 -4.42 -7.42 -6.03
CA SER A 51 -3.43 -6.35 -5.89
C SER A 51 -2.01 -6.85 -6.10
N VAL A 52 -1.69 -8.06 -5.65
CA VAL A 52 -0.39 -8.69 -5.86
C VAL A 52 -0.18 -9.06 -7.32
N LEU A 53 -1.18 -9.65 -7.98
CA LEU A 53 -1.13 -9.95 -9.42
C LEU A 53 -0.96 -8.68 -10.27
N ALA A 54 -1.66 -7.60 -9.91
CA ALA A 54 -1.50 -6.32 -10.60
C ALA A 54 -0.10 -5.72 -10.39
N LEU A 55 0.49 -5.89 -9.20
CA LEU A 55 1.87 -5.47 -8.93
C LEU A 55 2.88 -6.31 -9.71
N GLU A 56 2.70 -7.63 -9.74
CA GLU A 56 3.54 -8.55 -10.53
C GLU A 56 3.56 -8.14 -12.01
N GLN A 57 2.38 -7.92 -12.60
CA GLN A 57 2.27 -7.47 -13.98
C GLN A 57 2.98 -6.13 -14.22
N ALA A 58 2.80 -5.16 -13.31
CA ALA A 58 3.45 -3.86 -13.42
C ALA A 58 4.98 -3.95 -13.28
N LEU A 59 5.51 -4.85 -12.46
CA LEU A 59 6.93 -5.11 -12.34
C LEU A 59 7.49 -5.79 -13.60
N LEU A 60 6.76 -6.75 -14.18
CA LEU A 60 7.14 -7.40 -15.44
C LEU A 60 7.29 -6.39 -16.58
N GLU A 61 6.44 -5.38 -16.65
CA GLU A 61 6.53 -4.28 -17.62
C GLU A 61 7.80 -3.43 -17.45
N GLN A 62 8.39 -3.44 -16.24
CA GLN A 62 9.68 -2.82 -15.94
C GLN A 62 10.87 -3.80 -16.05
N GLY A 63 10.64 -5.04 -16.50
CA GLY A 63 11.64 -6.08 -16.64
C GLY A 63 12.01 -6.80 -15.35
N HIS A 64 11.20 -6.68 -14.29
CA HIS A 64 11.42 -7.32 -13.01
C HIS A 64 10.39 -8.40 -12.71
N GLU A 65 10.80 -9.43 -11.98
CA GLU A 65 9.93 -10.46 -11.46
C GLU A 65 9.57 -10.19 -10.00
N LEU A 66 8.36 -10.61 -9.57
CA LEU A 66 7.94 -10.57 -8.19
C LEU A 66 8.07 -11.96 -7.55
N VAL A 67 8.91 -12.07 -6.55
CA VAL A 67 9.02 -13.28 -5.71
C VAL A 67 7.90 -13.25 -4.68
N ILE A 68 7.08 -14.30 -4.63
CA ILE A 68 6.00 -14.41 -3.65
C ILE A 68 6.28 -15.56 -2.72
N LEU A 69 6.47 -15.24 -1.43
CA LEU A 69 6.76 -16.18 -0.37
C LEU A 69 5.58 -16.28 0.60
N THR A 70 5.49 -17.38 1.32
CA THR A 70 4.50 -17.57 2.39
C THR A 70 5.21 -18.06 3.64
N GLY A 71 4.99 -17.40 4.77
CA GLY A 71 5.60 -17.79 6.04
C GLY A 71 5.84 -16.62 6.98
N ASP A 72 6.77 -16.82 7.90
CA ASP A 72 7.24 -15.75 8.80
C ASP A 72 8.08 -14.73 8.02
N PRO A 73 7.77 -13.43 8.10
CA PRO A 73 8.44 -12.41 7.29
C PRO A 73 9.96 -12.36 7.45
N ALA A 74 10.49 -12.47 8.68
CA ALA A 74 11.93 -12.39 8.90
C ALA A 74 12.66 -13.62 8.33
N THR A 75 12.09 -14.81 8.50
CA THR A 75 12.62 -16.04 7.93
C THR A 75 12.60 -15.99 6.40
N CYS A 76 11.46 -15.62 5.80
CA CYS A 76 11.33 -15.51 4.36
C CYS A 76 12.31 -14.49 3.72
N ILE A 77 12.49 -13.33 4.36
CA ILE A 77 13.44 -12.32 3.86
C ILE A 77 14.88 -12.83 3.95
N LEU A 78 15.27 -13.47 5.06
CA LEU A 78 16.62 -13.99 5.20
C LEU A 78 16.91 -15.10 4.16
N GLU A 79 15.98 -16.01 3.95
CA GLU A 79 16.12 -17.07 2.95
C GLU A 79 16.19 -16.48 1.52
N ALA A 80 15.31 -15.54 1.17
CA ALA A 80 15.33 -14.87 -0.12
C ALA A 80 16.65 -14.10 -0.34
N ALA A 81 17.11 -13.35 0.66
CA ALA A 81 18.35 -12.61 0.60
C ALA A 81 19.56 -13.52 0.37
N ASN A 82 19.64 -14.65 1.09
CA ASN A 82 20.70 -15.63 0.91
C ASN A 82 20.67 -16.27 -0.49
N MET A 83 19.49 -16.65 -0.99
CA MET A 83 19.34 -17.25 -2.31
C MET A 83 19.68 -16.28 -3.46
N LEU A 84 19.32 -15.01 -3.29
CA LEU A 84 19.49 -13.99 -4.31
C LEU A 84 20.80 -13.19 -4.18
N GLY A 85 21.60 -13.47 -3.14
CA GLY A 85 22.86 -12.77 -2.88
C GLY A 85 22.65 -11.31 -2.43
N CYS A 86 21.50 -11.00 -1.81
CA CYS A 86 21.20 -9.66 -1.32
C CYS A 86 21.70 -9.48 0.12
N SER A 87 22.20 -8.27 0.43
CA SER A 87 22.73 -7.92 1.76
C SER A 87 21.87 -6.92 2.52
N GLN A 88 20.86 -6.35 1.87
CA GLN A 88 20.00 -5.33 2.46
C GLN A 88 18.57 -5.41 1.91
N VAL A 89 17.61 -4.89 2.65
CA VAL A 89 16.21 -4.80 2.28
C VAL A 89 15.70 -3.37 2.41
N PHE A 90 14.85 -2.96 1.48
CA PHE A 90 14.12 -1.69 1.51
C PHE A 90 12.63 -1.96 1.64
N GLY A 91 11.98 -1.27 2.56
CA GLY A 91 10.55 -1.37 2.77
C GLY A 91 9.94 -0.05 3.21
N GLN A 92 8.63 0.04 3.10
CA GLN A 92 7.91 1.18 3.66
C GLN A 92 7.78 1.00 5.17
N LYS A 93 8.02 2.09 5.92
CA LYS A 93 7.85 2.11 7.38
C LYS A 93 6.38 1.94 7.73
N GLU A 94 6.12 1.03 8.65
CA GLU A 94 4.80 0.79 9.22
C GLU A 94 4.71 1.32 10.66
N HIS A 95 3.49 1.53 11.15
CA HIS A 95 3.28 2.19 12.45
C HIS A 95 2.43 1.39 13.42
N THR A 96 1.84 0.28 12.98
CA THR A 96 1.07 -0.58 13.88
C THR A 96 1.96 -1.60 14.56
N GLN A 97 1.52 -2.12 15.70
CA GLN A 97 2.36 -2.96 16.55
C GLN A 97 2.86 -4.22 15.84
N GLU A 98 1.98 -4.95 15.16
CA GLU A 98 2.33 -6.23 14.51
C GLU A 98 3.33 -6.05 13.38
N GLU A 99 3.18 -4.99 12.60
CA GLU A 99 4.07 -4.64 11.51
C GLU A 99 5.42 -4.15 12.03
N THR A 100 5.43 -3.31 13.07
CA THR A 100 6.68 -2.86 13.72
C THR A 100 7.44 -4.02 14.35
N GLU A 101 6.75 -4.99 14.95
CA GLU A 101 7.37 -6.22 15.46
C GLU A 101 7.99 -7.05 14.32
N ALA A 102 7.35 -7.11 13.16
CA ALA A 102 7.91 -7.79 11.99
C ALA A 102 9.15 -7.05 11.45
N GLU A 103 9.10 -5.72 11.35
CA GLU A 103 10.25 -4.88 10.97
C GLU A 103 11.45 -5.12 11.89
N ASN A 104 11.25 -5.07 13.21
CA ASN A 104 12.32 -5.31 14.21
C ASN A 104 12.93 -6.71 14.07
N ARG A 105 12.12 -7.72 13.77
CA ARG A 105 12.64 -9.08 13.52
C ARG A 105 13.43 -9.16 12.22
N ILE A 106 13.01 -8.49 11.16
CA ILE A 106 13.76 -8.40 9.91
C ILE A 106 15.10 -7.69 10.16
N GLU A 107 15.10 -6.55 10.86
CA GLU A 107 16.31 -5.83 11.23
C GLU A 107 17.31 -6.67 12.04
N SER A 108 16.85 -7.64 12.81
CA SER A 108 17.72 -8.53 13.58
C SER A 108 18.48 -9.55 12.71
N VAL A 109 18.06 -9.76 11.45
CA VAL A 109 18.64 -10.77 10.55
C VAL A 109 19.29 -10.22 9.29
N ILE A 110 18.94 -8.99 8.88
CA ILE A 110 19.49 -8.34 7.69
C ILE A 110 19.49 -6.81 7.86
N SER A 111 20.39 -6.12 7.15
CA SER A 111 20.33 -4.64 7.08
C SER A 111 19.05 -4.18 6.42
N ALA A 112 18.24 -3.40 7.13
CA ALA A 112 16.93 -2.95 6.65
C ALA A 112 16.83 -1.42 6.62
N HIS A 113 16.16 -0.92 5.57
CA HIS A 113 15.89 0.51 5.36
C HIS A 113 14.38 0.71 5.27
N TRP A 114 13.80 1.24 6.34
CA TRP A 114 12.37 1.53 6.42
C TRP A 114 12.11 3.00 6.10
N ILE A 115 11.38 3.24 5.03
CA ILE A 115 11.17 4.57 4.46
C ILE A 115 9.75 5.06 4.75
N GLU A 116 9.64 6.24 5.36
CA GLU A 116 8.36 6.89 5.60
C GLU A 116 7.62 7.20 4.29
N GLY A 117 6.31 6.97 4.26
CA GLY A 117 5.52 7.23 3.04
C GLY A 117 4.07 6.77 3.11
N GLN A 118 3.61 6.31 4.27
CA GLN A 118 2.26 5.80 4.45
C GLN A 118 1.23 6.92 4.58
N THR A 119 1.61 8.02 5.20
CA THR A 119 0.71 9.14 5.51
C THR A 119 0.87 10.32 4.53
N LEU A 120 -0.15 11.18 4.47
CA LEU A 120 -0.13 12.39 3.66
C LEU A 120 0.97 13.35 4.11
N LEU A 121 1.11 13.52 5.42
CA LEU A 121 2.12 14.38 6.03
C LEU A 121 3.29 13.52 6.50
N HIS A 122 4.49 13.92 6.13
CA HIS A 122 5.69 13.26 6.64
C HIS A 122 5.94 13.70 8.10
N PRO A 123 6.35 12.79 9.01
CA PRO A 123 6.58 13.13 10.41
C PRO A 123 7.51 14.32 10.64
N GLU A 124 8.57 14.46 9.85
CA GLU A 124 9.53 15.57 9.94
C GLU A 124 8.96 16.93 9.49
N ASP A 125 7.87 16.93 8.73
CA ASP A 125 7.24 18.14 8.22
C ASP A 125 6.08 18.62 9.13
N LEU A 126 5.83 17.90 10.23
CA LEU A 126 4.83 18.31 11.22
C LEU A 126 5.32 19.54 12.02
N PRO A 127 4.42 20.47 12.37
CA PRO A 127 4.76 21.66 13.20
C PRO A 127 4.97 21.33 14.68
N MET A 128 5.06 20.04 15.03
CA MET A 128 5.30 19.52 16.38
C MET A 128 5.95 18.16 16.31
N SER A 129 6.65 17.76 17.36
CA SER A 129 7.20 16.40 17.45
C SER A 129 6.08 15.36 17.60
N LEU A 130 6.34 14.11 17.21
CA LEU A 130 5.38 13.01 17.40
C LEU A 130 5.03 12.78 18.87
N ASN A 131 5.98 13.04 19.79
CA ASN A 131 5.76 12.90 21.22
C ASN A 131 4.84 13.99 21.79
N ASP A 132 4.70 15.13 21.09
CA ASP A 132 3.88 16.26 21.49
C ASP A 132 2.53 16.29 20.76
N LEU A 133 2.15 15.20 20.07
CA LEU A 133 0.87 15.09 19.40
C LEU A 133 -0.27 15.20 20.42
N PRO A 134 -1.23 16.12 20.19
CA PRO A 134 -2.40 16.21 21.05
C PRO A 134 -3.24 14.93 21.01
N GLU A 135 -3.70 14.47 22.16
CA GLU A 135 -4.62 13.31 22.25
C GLU A 135 -5.92 13.50 21.44
N VAL A 136 -6.37 14.75 21.29
CA VAL A 136 -7.60 15.08 20.58
C VAL A 136 -7.27 15.50 19.14
N PHE A 137 -7.82 14.74 18.17
CA PHE A 137 -7.57 14.96 16.73
C PHE A 137 -7.82 16.40 16.27
N SER A 138 -8.90 17.06 16.72
CA SER A 138 -9.20 18.44 16.31
C SER A 138 -8.11 19.43 16.72
N ARG A 139 -7.45 19.20 17.87
CA ARG A 139 -6.31 20.04 18.31
C ARG A 139 -5.08 19.79 17.42
N CYS A 140 -4.83 18.53 17.07
CA CYS A 140 -3.75 18.17 16.14
C CYS A 140 -3.98 18.83 14.78
N ARG A 141 -5.17 18.65 14.19
CA ARG A 141 -5.56 19.25 12.92
C ARG A 141 -5.37 20.78 12.94
N ASN A 142 -5.87 21.47 13.95
CA ASN A 142 -5.75 22.93 14.05
C ASN A 142 -4.29 23.40 14.13
N LYS A 143 -3.39 22.65 14.79
CA LYS A 143 -1.96 22.98 14.82
C LYS A 143 -1.33 22.81 13.43
N VAL A 144 -1.66 21.71 12.74
CA VAL A 144 -1.16 21.45 11.37
C VAL A 144 -1.66 22.51 10.40
N GLU A 145 -2.97 22.83 10.39
CA GLU A 145 -3.56 23.86 9.53
C GLU A 145 -2.95 25.25 9.77
N LYS A 146 -2.72 25.62 11.03
CA LYS A 146 -2.08 26.89 11.39
C LYS A 146 -0.58 26.93 11.04
N GLY A 147 0.09 25.81 11.11
CA GLY A 147 1.52 25.68 10.75
C GLY A 147 1.79 25.67 9.25
N GLY A 148 0.74 25.61 8.44
CA GLY A 148 0.82 25.41 7.00
C GLY A 148 0.99 23.95 6.62
N LEU A 149 0.15 23.45 5.72
CA LEU A 149 0.25 22.10 5.19
C LEU A 149 1.47 22.00 4.28
N LYS A 150 2.45 21.16 4.67
CA LYS A 150 3.61 20.86 3.85
C LYS A 150 3.49 19.42 3.35
N ILE A 151 3.13 19.26 2.09
CA ILE A 151 2.98 17.95 1.45
C ILE A 151 4.16 17.76 0.51
N ARG A 152 4.89 16.65 0.71
CA ARG A 152 6.02 16.30 -0.16
C ARG A 152 5.52 15.94 -1.55
N PRO A 153 6.27 16.28 -2.62
CA PRO A 153 5.90 15.93 -3.99
C PRO A 153 5.83 14.42 -4.17
N LEU A 154 5.10 14.00 -5.21
CA LEU A 154 5.10 12.61 -5.64
C LEU A 154 6.50 12.18 -6.09
N VAL A 155 6.85 10.95 -5.82
CA VAL A 155 8.14 10.36 -6.23
C VAL A 155 7.95 9.29 -7.29
N HIS A 156 8.89 9.24 -8.24
CA HIS A 156 8.90 8.28 -9.33
C HIS A 156 10.29 7.64 -9.43
N VAL A 157 10.35 6.41 -9.90
CA VAL A 157 11.61 5.74 -10.22
C VAL A 157 11.97 6.11 -11.65
N GLU A 158 13.00 6.94 -11.83
CA GLU A 158 13.47 7.36 -13.15
C GLU A 158 14.35 6.28 -13.81
N GLN A 159 15.18 5.63 -12.99
CA GLN A 159 16.06 4.54 -13.44
C GLN A 159 15.84 3.32 -12.56
N TRP A 160 15.43 2.24 -13.20
CA TRP A 160 15.23 0.97 -12.52
C TRP A 160 16.57 0.27 -12.31
N PRO A 161 16.79 -0.38 -11.16
CA PRO A 161 17.98 -1.19 -10.94
C PRO A 161 18.00 -2.39 -11.88
N ILE A 162 19.18 -2.99 -12.05
CA ILE A 162 19.31 -4.22 -12.83
C ILE A 162 18.52 -5.34 -12.14
N PRO A 163 17.66 -6.08 -12.86
CA PRO A 163 16.91 -7.17 -12.27
C PRO A 163 17.85 -8.31 -11.84
N ILE A 164 17.73 -8.74 -10.59
CA ILE A 164 18.35 -9.98 -10.12
C ILE A 164 17.48 -11.13 -10.65
N GLN A 165 18.12 -12.04 -11.41
CA GLN A 165 17.43 -13.18 -12.00
C GLN A 165 16.91 -14.11 -10.91
N VAL A 166 15.61 -14.36 -10.93
CA VAL A 166 14.94 -15.26 -9.99
C VAL A 166 14.63 -16.56 -10.71
N ASN A 167 14.98 -17.70 -10.11
CA ASN A 167 14.51 -18.97 -10.62
C ASN A 167 13.04 -19.14 -10.18
N ALA A 168 12.11 -18.73 -11.04
CA ALA A 168 10.67 -18.75 -10.78
C ALA A 168 10.14 -20.11 -10.30
N LEU A 169 10.79 -21.22 -10.64
CA LEU A 169 10.40 -22.57 -10.19
C LEU A 169 10.49 -22.78 -8.67
N LEU A 170 11.28 -21.95 -7.97
CA LEU A 170 11.41 -22.04 -6.51
C LEU A 170 10.23 -21.40 -5.75
N PHE A 171 9.42 -20.57 -6.43
CA PHE A 171 8.42 -19.70 -5.81
C PHE A 171 6.99 -19.91 -6.33
N THR A 172 6.78 -20.95 -7.16
CA THR A 172 5.47 -21.29 -7.71
C THR A 172 4.61 -22.07 -6.70
N GLY A 173 3.33 -21.77 -6.65
CA GLY A 173 2.35 -22.55 -5.86
C GLY A 173 1.38 -21.71 -5.03
N TRP A 174 1.62 -20.40 -4.88
CA TRP A 174 0.69 -19.56 -4.15
C TRP A 174 -0.62 -19.28 -4.92
N LEU A 175 -0.55 -19.13 -6.25
CA LEU A 175 -1.73 -18.93 -7.12
C LEU A 175 -2.72 -20.08 -7.00
N GLN A 176 -2.25 -21.33 -7.03
CA GLN A 176 -3.10 -22.51 -6.90
C GLN A 176 -3.85 -22.57 -5.57
N ARG A 177 -3.23 -22.07 -4.47
CA ARG A 177 -3.91 -21.93 -3.17
C ARG A 177 -4.92 -20.79 -3.14
N CYS A 178 -4.77 -19.82 -4.02
CA CYS A 178 -5.61 -18.64 -4.08
C CYS A 178 -6.77 -18.73 -5.09
N GLU A 179 -6.79 -19.73 -5.98
CA GLU A 179 -7.85 -19.86 -7.01
C GLU A 179 -9.26 -19.92 -6.40
N SER A 180 -9.44 -20.63 -5.30
CA SER A 180 -10.72 -20.70 -4.58
C SER A 180 -11.15 -19.36 -3.98
N VAL A 181 -10.24 -18.43 -3.83
CA VAL A 181 -10.46 -17.12 -3.20
C VAL A 181 -10.76 -16.03 -4.22
N LEU A 182 -10.37 -16.22 -5.47
CA LEU A 182 -10.63 -15.25 -6.54
C LEU A 182 -12.13 -15.10 -6.87
N CYS A 183 -12.94 -16.09 -6.51
CA CYS A 183 -14.38 -16.08 -6.72
C CYS A 183 -15.17 -16.27 -5.40
N PRO A 184 -15.08 -15.31 -4.44
CA PRO A 184 -15.92 -15.40 -3.25
C PRO A 184 -17.40 -15.29 -3.64
N PRO A 185 -18.32 -15.88 -2.85
CA PRO A 185 -19.73 -15.80 -3.12
C PRO A 185 -20.18 -14.34 -3.23
N VAL A 186 -20.84 -14.02 -4.32
CA VAL A 186 -21.38 -12.67 -4.55
C VAL A 186 -22.63 -12.50 -3.67
N VAL A 187 -22.55 -11.60 -2.71
CA VAL A 187 -23.73 -11.18 -1.95
C VAL A 187 -24.50 -10.17 -2.80
N PRO A 188 -25.76 -10.41 -3.17
CA PRO A 188 -26.55 -9.47 -3.94
C PRO A 188 -26.56 -8.08 -3.28
N GLY A 189 -26.24 -7.03 -4.05
CA GLY A 189 -26.18 -5.65 -3.57
C GLY A 189 -24.92 -5.28 -2.80
N ALA A 190 -23.99 -6.21 -2.56
CA ALA A 190 -22.70 -5.89 -1.96
C ALA A 190 -21.81 -5.13 -2.97
N MET A 191 -21.11 -4.12 -2.47
CA MET A 191 -20.09 -3.43 -3.25
C MET A 191 -18.88 -4.36 -3.43
N VAL A 192 -18.46 -4.52 -4.68
CA VAL A 192 -17.27 -5.30 -5.02
C VAL A 192 -16.12 -4.33 -5.31
N PHE A 193 -15.06 -4.41 -4.51
CA PHE A 193 -13.84 -3.67 -4.73
C PHE A 193 -12.84 -4.56 -5.48
N GLU A 194 -12.34 -4.07 -6.59
CA GLU A 194 -11.27 -4.71 -7.35
C GLU A 194 -9.91 -4.26 -6.81
N GLY A 195 -8.99 -5.20 -6.57
CA GLY A 195 -7.65 -4.91 -6.09
C GLY A 195 -6.73 -4.33 -7.17
N GLY A 196 -5.62 -3.72 -6.75
CA GLY A 196 -4.59 -3.20 -7.63
C GLY A 196 -4.59 -1.68 -7.81
N ALA A 197 -3.41 -1.14 -8.16
CA ALA A 197 -3.19 0.29 -8.27
C ALA A 197 -4.03 0.91 -9.42
N LEU A 198 -4.16 0.22 -10.54
CA LEU A 198 -4.97 0.70 -11.67
C LEU A 198 -6.46 0.80 -11.30
N ALA A 199 -6.98 -0.20 -10.57
CA ALA A 199 -8.37 -0.17 -10.10
C ALA A 199 -8.60 0.97 -9.10
N GLY A 200 -7.64 1.22 -8.21
CA GLY A 200 -7.65 2.37 -7.31
C GLY A 200 -7.65 3.71 -8.06
N ARG A 201 -6.81 3.84 -9.08
CA ARG A 201 -6.76 5.03 -9.94
C ARG A 201 -8.08 5.23 -10.68
N LYS A 202 -8.64 4.20 -11.30
CA LYS A 202 -9.97 4.26 -11.95
C LYS A 202 -11.07 4.72 -10.97
N ARG A 203 -11.04 4.25 -9.71
CA ARG A 203 -11.99 4.73 -8.70
C ARG A 203 -11.78 6.21 -8.35
N LEU A 204 -10.52 6.66 -8.26
CA LEU A 204 -10.18 8.06 -8.00
C LEU A 204 -10.71 8.95 -9.13
N ASP A 205 -10.44 8.57 -10.37
CA ASP A 205 -10.89 9.30 -11.55
C ASP A 205 -12.42 9.34 -11.64
N ALA A 206 -13.10 8.21 -11.45
CA ALA A 206 -14.56 8.15 -11.46
C ALA A 206 -15.18 9.03 -10.37
N TYR A 207 -14.58 9.07 -9.16
CA TYR A 207 -15.10 9.87 -8.05
C TYR A 207 -14.92 11.37 -8.29
N LEU A 208 -13.79 11.79 -8.83
CA LEU A 208 -13.46 13.20 -9.04
C LEU A 208 -14.01 13.73 -10.37
N TRP A 209 -13.72 13.05 -11.48
CA TRP A 209 -13.90 13.58 -12.82
C TRP A 209 -15.22 13.13 -13.48
N ASP A 210 -15.52 11.84 -13.46
CA ASP A 210 -16.69 11.32 -14.17
C ASP A 210 -17.99 11.71 -13.47
N THR A 211 -18.04 11.55 -12.15
CA THR A 211 -19.26 11.74 -11.36
C THR A 211 -19.25 13.02 -10.53
N ARG A 212 -18.10 13.69 -10.39
CA ARG A 212 -17.90 14.92 -9.63
C ARG A 212 -18.46 14.87 -8.20
N LEU A 213 -18.34 13.69 -7.55
CA LEU A 213 -18.93 13.45 -6.23
C LEU A 213 -18.25 14.24 -5.12
N LEU A 214 -17.00 14.66 -5.32
CA LEU A 214 -16.30 15.51 -4.34
C LEU A 214 -17.06 16.79 -4.05
N SER A 215 -17.65 17.45 -5.06
CA SER A 215 -18.42 18.67 -4.90
C SER A 215 -19.64 18.54 -3.97
N ARG A 216 -20.17 17.32 -3.82
CA ARG A 216 -21.34 16.99 -2.98
C ARG A 216 -20.98 16.16 -1.74
N TYR A 217 -19.70 15.91 -1.50
CA TYR A 217 -19.25 15.05 -0.40
C TYR A 217 -19.79 15.46 0.97
N LYS A 218 -19.83 16.78 1.26
CA LYS A 218 -20.33 17.30 2.54
C LYS A 218 -21.78 16.87 2.83
N GLU A 219 -22.60 16.76 1.79
CA GLU A 219 -24.01 16.41 1.86
C GLU A 219 -24.21 14.89 1.93
N THR A 220 -23.36 14.14 1.21
CA THR A 220 -23.56 12.70 1.01
C THR A 220 -22.81 11.82 1.99
N ARG A 221 -21.75 12.29 2.62
CA ARG A 221 -20.78 11.51 3.43
C ARG A 221 -21.38 10.66 4.54
N ASN A 222 -22.59 10.99 5.01
CA ASN A 222 -23.25 10.24 6.08
C ASN A 222 -24.09 9.06 5.55
N GLY A 223 -24.19 8.88 4.23
CA GLY A 223 -24.85 7.74 3.64
C GLY A 223 -24.06 6.45 3.87
N LEU A 224 -24.75 5.35 4.15
CA LEU A 224 -24.11 4.05 4.45
C LEU A 224 -24.05 3.13 3.25
N LEU A 225 -25.08 3.11 2.41
CA LEU A 225 -25.23 2.16 1.32
C LEU A 225 -24.93 2.80 -0.03
N GLY A 226 -24.15 2.07 -0.87
CA GLY A 226 -23.83 2.47 -2.24
C GLY A 226 -22.45 3.08 -2.40
N TYR A 227 -22.06 3.28 -3.65
CA TYR A 227 -20.72 3.73 -4.05
C TYR A 227 -20.50 5.23 -3.88
N ASP A 228 -21.57 6.04 -3.94
CA ASP A 228 -21.48 7.46 -4.25
C ASP A 228 -21.57 8.39 -3.04
N TYR A 229 -21.78 7.85 -1.85
CA TYR A 229 -21.86 8.66 -0.63
C TYR A 229 -20.52 9.15 -0.11
N SER A 230 -19.45 8.43 -0.43
CA SER A 230 -18.08 8.80 -0.05
C SER A 230 -17.06 8.27 -1.05
N SER A 231 -15.81 8.66 -0.90
CA SER A 231 -14.72 8.28 -1.82
C SER A 231 -14.50 6.76 -1.92
N LYS A 232 -14.68 6.03 -0.81
CA LYS A 232 -14.42 4.57 -0.72
C LYS A 232 -12.97 4.18 -1.04
N PHE A 233 -11.99 5.06 -0.82
CA PHE A 233 -10.59 4.80 -1.13
C PHE A 233 -9.88 3.87 -0.13
N SER A 234 -10.49 3.61 1.04
CA SER A 234 -9.84 2.87 2.12
C SER A 234 -9.28 1.50 1.75
N PRO A 235 -9.88 0.66 0.90
CA PRO A 235 -9.28 -0.63 0.52
C PRO A 235 -7.92 -0.45 -0.18
N TRP A 236 -7.84 0.49 -1.12
CA TRP A 236 -6.60 0.76 -1.87
C TRP A 236 -5.53 1.45 -1.03
N LEU A 237 -5.92 2.32 -0.11
CA LEU A 237 -5.00 2.93 0.86
C LEU A 237 -4.45 1.87 1.82
N ALA A 238 -5.30 0.99 2.34
CA ALA A 238 -4.89 -0.05 3.30
C ALA A 238 -3.88 -1.05 2.71
N TRP A 239 -3.98 -1.35 1.41
CA TRP A 239 -3.04 -2.22 0.70
C TRP A 239 -1.95 -1.45 -0.07
N GLY A 240 -1.90 -0.13 0.10
CA GLY A 240 -0.92 0.71 -0.56
C GLY A 240 -1.02 0.73 -2.09
N CYS A 241 -2.18 0.39 -2.65
CA CYS A 241 -2.45 0.50 -4.09
C CYS A 241 -2.63 1.95 -4.55
N LEU A 242 -3.05 2.83 -3.63
CA LEU A 242 -3.04 4.28 -3.76
C LEU A 242 -2.25 4.88 -2.59
N SER A 243 -1.63 6.03 -2.81
CA SER A 243 -1.07 6.84 -1.73
C SER A 243 -1.99 8.01 -1.39
N ALA A 244 -1.88 8.48 -0.14
CA ALA A 244 -2.59 9.69 0.28
C ALA A 244 -2.13 10.92 -0.52
N ARG A 245 -0.86 10.98 -0.92
CA ARG A 245 -0.31 12.08 -1.74
C ARG A 245 -0.86 12.07 -3.17
N GLN A 246 -1.03 10.88 -3.78
CA GLN A 246 -1.68 10.77 -5.10
C GLN A 246 -3.11 11.30 -5.06
N ILE A 247 -3.88 10.91 -4.02
CA ILE A 247 -5.24 11.41 -3.84
C ILE A 247 -5.23 12.93 -3.66
N HIS A 248 -4.33 13.45 -2.81
CA HIS A 248 -4.22 14.90 -2.59
C HIS A 248 -3.88 15.66 -3.88
N ALA A 249 -2.91 15.17 -4.65
CA ALA A 249 -2.53 15.80 -5.92
C ALA A 249 -3.71 15.87 -6.90
N GLU A 250 -4.49 14.79 -7.02
CA GLU A 250 -5.67 14.77 -7.89
C GLU A 250 -6.81 15.65 -7.35
N VAL A 251 -7.01 15.71 -6.03
CA VAL A 251 -7.99 16.64 -5.43
C VAL A 251 -7.58 18.09 -5.70
N SER A 252 -6.32 18.45 -5.51
CA SER A 252 -5.81 19.79 -5.77
C SER A 252 -5.96 20.19 -7.25
N ARG A 253 -5.69 19.23 -8.17
CA ARG A 253 -5.93 19.44 -9.60
C ARG A 253 -7.41 19.67 -9.89
N TYR A 254 -8.29 18.86 -9.31
CA TYR A 254 -9.74 18.98 -9.46
C TYR A 254 -10.27 20.34 -8.97
N GLU A 255 -9.83 20.78 -7.78
CA GLU A 255 -10.21 22.07 -7.22
C GLU A 255 -9.78 23.22 -8.14
N HIS A 256 -8.53 23.18 -8.62
CA HIS A 256 -8.00 24.21 -9.53
C HIS A 256 -8.76 24.28 -10.87
N GLU A 257 -9.13 23.14 -11.46
CA GLU A 257 -9.85 23.09 -12.74
C GLU A 257 -11.35 23.47 -12.62
N ILE A 258 -11.94 23.31 -11.42
CA ILE A 258 -13.36 23.68 -11.21
C ILE A 258 -13.51 25.15 -10.80
N GLU A 259 -12.49 25.74 -10.14
CA GLU A 259 -12.48 27.15 -9.77
C GLU A 259 -12.04 28.07 -10.93
N ALA A 260 -11.45 27.52 -12.00
CA ALA A 260 -11.03 28.22 -13.21
C ALA A 260 -12.18 28.33 -14.23
#